data_eaa941faa9688cec5892d2b7c5ee299f
#
_entry.id   eaa941faa9688cec5892d2b7c5ee299f
#
_cell.length_a   1.000
_cell.length_b   1.000
_cell.length_c   1.000
_cell.angle_alpha   90.00
_cell.angle_beta   90.00
_cell.angle_gamma   90.00
#
_symmetry.space_group_name_H-M   'P 1'
#
loop_
_entity.id
_entity.type
_entity.pdbx_description
1 polymer ?
#
loop_
_entity_poly.entity_id
_entity_poly.type
_entity_poly.pdbx_seq_one_letter_code
_entity_poly.pdbx_strand_id
1 'polypeptide(L)'
;MDVSGLTSIEQTALLTEYCRATDSRAVHPILGDHRAAATVAQIDYDFTTLAATPSVVPLVALRAKMLDERIRGFIAEHPDAVVVDLGAGFNSAVLRIDPPSGVDWYSVDLPAVIATRQALLPTHDHPVPASLLEPGWTDAIPADRPTMVFADGLVAFLDESDVIAILRRVTGHFASGVIAFNDYGPVSRLNRLVGRVATARKTNSPHDQWNFAGFKDARRPESWNPDLALLEEASVMQRPEAALFPGGLRLAGRLSHRVPAIARKARILQYRF
;
A
#
# COMPACT_ATOMS: atom_id res chain seq x y z
N MET A 1 9.82 -21.17 5.42
CA MET A 1 8.39 -21.37 5.04
C MET A 1 8.30 -21.37 3.53
N ASP A 2 7.74 -22.40 2.93
CA ASP A 2 7.48 -22.45 1.49
C ASP A 2 6.26 -21.57 1.12
N VAL A 3 6.42 -20.75 0.08
CA VAL A 3 5.40 -19.85 -0.46
C VAL A 3 5.08 -20.12 -1.93
N SER A 4 5.50 -21.27 -2.43
CA SER A 4 5.28 -21.69 -3.84
C SER A 4 3.80 -21.85 -4.19
N GLY A 5 2.92 -22.02 -3.19
CA GLY A 5 1.47 -22.11 -3.37
C GLY A 5 0.77 -20.77 -3.61
N LEU A 6 1.45 -19.63 -3.48
CA LEU A 6 0.88 -18.31 -3.74
C LEU A 6 0.79 -18.05 -5.24
N THR A 7 -0.35 -17.49 -5.67
CA THR A 7 -0.55 -17.00 -7.05
C THR A 7 0.37 -15.83 -7.37
N SER A 8 0.51 -15.47 -8.64
CA SER A 8 1.36 -14.35 -9.07
C SER A 8 0.93 -13.00 -8.46
N ILE A 9 -0.35 -12.78 -8.20
CA ILE A 9 -0.84 -11.58 -7.49
C ILE A 9 -0.42 -11.62 -6.03
N GLU A 10 -0.64 -12.74 -5.35
CA GLU A 10 -0.26 -12.92 -3.94
C GLU A 10 1.26 -12.81 -3.73
N GLN A 11 2.07 -13.24 -4.70
CA GLN A 11 3.53 -13.06 -4.69
C GLN A 11 3.96 -11.58 -4.75
N THR A 12 3.09 -10.64 -5.14
CA THR A 12 3.44 -9.20 -5.08
C THR A 12 3.67 -8.72 -3.66
N ALA A 13 3.07 -9.37 -2.66
CA ALA A 13 3.35 -9.13 -1.25
C ALA A 13 4.80 -9.41 -0.89
N LEU A 14 5.44 -10.41 -1.53
CA LEU A 14 6.86 -10.73 -1.33
C LEU A 14 7.77 -9.59 -1.79
N LEU A 15 7.45 -8.93 -2.92
CA LEU A 15 8.24 -7.80 -3.43
C LEU A 15 8.23 -6.63 -2.44
N THR A 16 7.06 -6.26 -1.95
CA THR A 16 6.95 -5.12 -1.03
C THR A 16 7.61 -5.42 0.30
N GLU A 17 7.48 -6.64 0.80
CA GLU A 17 8.16 -7.10 2.02
C GLU A 17 9.68 -7.11 1.85
N TYR A 18 10.18 -7.64 0.74
CA TYR A 18 11.61 -7.63 0.45
C TYR A 18 12.19 -6.22 0.28
N CYS A 19 11.43 -5.29 -0.31
CA CYS A 19 11.84 -3.89 -0.40
C CYS A 19 11.97 -3.26 1.01
N ARG A 20 11.01 -3.48 1.91
CA ARG A 20 11.08 -3.00 3.31
C ARG A 20 12.24 -3.62 4.06
N ALA A 21 12.46 -4.93 3.90
CA ALA A 21 13.61 -5.64 4.46
C ALA A 21 14.95 -5.09 3.95
N THR A 22 15.02 -4.74 2.67
CA THR A 22 16.22 -4.18 2.05
C THR A 22 16.49 -2.77 2.57
N ASP A 23 15.44 -1.93 2.67
CA ASP A 23 15.54 -0.58 3.26
C ASP A 23 16.05 -0.64 4.70
N SER A 24 15.57 -1.58 5.52
CA SER A 24 15.97 -1.69 6.93
C SER A 24 17.45 -1.99 7.15
N ARG A 25 18.12 -2.51 6.12
CA ARG A 25 19.57 -2.82 6.12
C ARG A 25 20.41 -1.69 5.54
N ALA A 26 19.80 -0.62 5.05
CA ALA A 26 20.52 0.53 4.51
C ALA A 26 21.25 1.31 5.63
N VAL A 27 22.32 2.03 5.27
CA VAL A 27 23.04 2.89 6.22
C VAL A 27 22.13 4.00 6.78
N HIS A 28 21.22 4.49 5.94
CA HIS A 28 20.21 5.49 6.32
C HIS A 28 18.84 4.98 5.87
N PRO A 29 18.17 4.14 6.66
CA PRO A 29 16.89 3.58 6.29
C PRO A 29 15.82 4.68 6.28
N ILE A 30 14.90 4.59 5.35
CA ILE A 30 13.75 5.52 5.24
C ILE A 30 12.64 5.10 6.19
N LEU A 31 12.25 3.82 6.16
CA LEU A 31 11.23 3.23 7.01
C LEU A 31 11.85 2.50 8.21
N GLY A 32 12.92 1.73 7.98
CA GLY A 32 13.62 0.98 9.01
C GLY A 32 12.84 -0.22 9.54
N ASP A 33 12.10 -0.93 8.69
CA ASP A 33 11.26 -2.06 9.08
C ASP A 33 12.08 -3.33 9.37
N HIS A 34 12.58 -3.45 10.59
CA HIS A 34 13.33 -4.64 11.01
C HIS A 34 12.47 -5.92 11.06
N ARG A 35 11.14 -5.79 11.19
CA ARG A 35 10.23 -6.95 11.16
C ARG A 35 10.19 -7.55 9.75
N ALA A 36 10.15 -6.71 8.72
CA ALA A 36 10.25 -7.18 7.33
C ALA A 36 11.54 -7.99 7.08
N ALA A 37 12.67 -7.55 7.64
CA ALA A 37 13.92 -8.31 7.52
C ALA A 37 13.85 -9.68 8.20
N ALA A 38 13.20 -9.77 9.36
CA ALA A 38 13.00 -11.03 10.08
C ALA A 38 12.02 -11.96 9.34
N THR A 39 10.96 -11.39 8.75
CA THR A 39 9.97 -12.13 7.95
C THR A 39 10.61 -12.73 6.70
N VAL A 40 11.33 -11.92 5.93
CA VAL A 40 12.04 -12.38 4.71
C VAL A 40 13.01 -13.52 5.01
N ALA A 41 13.69 -13.50 6.15
CA ALA A 41 14.63 -14.56 6.55
C ALA A 41 13.94 -15.91 6.83
N GLN A 42 12.62 -15.94 7.05
CA GLN A 42 11.84 -17.17 7.31
C GLN A 42 11.22 -17.76 6.03
N ILE A 43 11.24 -17.02 4.93
CA ILE A 43 10.60 -17.43 3.67
C ILE A 43 11.64 -18.12 2.77
N ASP A 44 11.31 -19.31 2.33
CA ASP A 44 12.10 -20.06 1.33
C ASP A 44 11.66 -19.63 -0.07
N TYR A 45 12.30 -18.56 -0.55
CA TYR A 45 12.03 -17.96 -1.86
C TYR A 45 13.30 -17.28 -2.41
N ASP A 46 13.51 -17.39 -3.71
CA ASP A 46 14.61 -16.67 -4.37
C ASP A 46 14.22 -15.20 -4.63
N PHE A 47 14.44 -14.35 -3.67
CA PHE A 47 14.15 -12.93 -3.74
C PHE A 47 14.95 -12.17 -4.81
N THR A 48 16.04 -12.77 -5.35
CA THR A 48 16.82 -12.14 -6.43
C THR A 48 16.06 -12.08 -7.75
N THR A 49 15.01 -12.90 -7.88
CA THR A 49 14.11 -12.90 -9.03
C THR A 49 13.12 -11.74 -9.04
N LEU A 50 12.94 -11.06 -7.90
CA LEU A 50 12.03 -9.94 -7.76
C LEU A 50 12.62 -8.64 -8.32
N ALA A 51 11.76 -7.78 -8.83
CA ALA A 51 12.13 -6.46 -9.39
C ALA A 51 12.43 -5.41 -8.29
N ALA A 52 13.05 -5.81 -7.17
CA ALA A 52 13.45 -4.93 -6.07
C ALA A 52 14.70 -4.10 -6.43
N THR A 53 14.56 -3.23 -7.41
CA THR A 53 15.66 -2.39 -7.88
C THR A 53 16.02 -1.28 -6.88
N PRO A 54 17.23 -0.69 -6.97
CA PRO A 54 17.60 0.47 -6.14
C PRO A 54 16.63 1.65 -6.21
N SER A 55 15.82 1.76 -7.28
CA SER A 55 14.79 2.80 -7.40
C SER A 55 13.45 2.39 -6.79
N VAL A 56 13.12 1.10 -6.74
CA VAL A 56 11.85 0.60 -6.19
C VAL A 56 11.89 0.54 -4.66
N VAL A 57 12.98 0.08 -4.08
CA VAL A 57 13.17 -0.06 -2.63
C VAL A 57 12.81 1.22 -1.86
N PRO A 58 13.43 2.38 -2.15
CA PRO A 58 13.14 3.60 -1.38
C PRO A 58 11.73 4.15 -1.63
N LEU A 59 11.13 3.91 -2.81
CA LEU A 59 9.74 4.32 -3.07
C LEU A 59 8.75 3.50 -2.23
N VAL A 60 8.97 2.19 -2.11
CA VAL A 60 8.15 1.32 -1.25
C VAL A 60 8.29 1.70 0.21
N ALA A 61 9.53 1.92 0.68
CA ALA A 61 9.79 2.31 2.07
C ALA A 61 9.14 3.66 2.42
N LEU A 62 9.28 4.67 1.55
CA LEU A 62 8.77 6.01 1.82
C LEU A 62 7.24 6.08 1.78
N ARG A 63 6.58 5.38 0.84
CA ARG A 63 5.12 5.36 0.83
C ARG A 63 4.55 4.68 2.08
N ALA A 64 5.16 3.58 2.55
CA ALA A 64 4.77 2.91 3.78
C ALA A 64 4.94 3.85 4.99
N LYS A 65 6.08 4.56 5.10
CA LYS A 65 6.30 5.58 6.12
C LYS A 65 5.23 6.66 6.10
N MET A 66 4.88 7.17 4.92
CA MET A 66 3.85 8.20 4.76
C MET A 66 2.46 7.70 5.18
N LEU A 67 2.13 6.43 4.97
CA LEU A 67 0.90 5.81 5.48
C LEU A 67 0.96 5.64 7.00
N ASP A 68 2.06 5.13 7.54
CA ASP A 68 2.27 5.00 8.99
C ASP A 68 2.08 6.35 9.72
N GLU A 69 2.58 7.45 9.16
CA GLU A 69 2.42 8.80 9.71
C GLU A 69 0.94 9.21 9.80
N ARG A 70 0.14 8.90 8.77
CA ARG A 70 -1.30 9.21 8.73
C ARG A 70 -2.09 8.35 9.71
N ILE A 71 -1.76 7.07 9.80
CA ILE A 71 -2.40 6.16 10.75
C ILE A 71 -2.11 6.62 12.18
N ARG A 72 -0.85 6.96 12.50
CA ARG A 72 -0.50 7.50 13.84
C ARG A 72 -1.23 8.80 14.15
N GLY A 73 -1.33 9.71 13.18
CA GLY A 73 -2.07 10.96 13.34
C GLY A 73 -3.54 10.68 13.65
N PHE A 74 -4.18 9.78 12.91
CA PHE A 74 -5.58 9.42 13.11
C PHE A 74 -5.82 8.76 14.49
N ILE A 75 -4.96 7.81 14.89
CA ILE A 75 -5.05 7.14 16.20
C ILE A 75 -4.84 8.14 17.35
N ALA A 76 -3.97 9.13 17.18
CA ALA A 76 -3.75 10.17 18.20
C ALA A 76 -5.00 11.04 18.44
N GLU A 77 -5.81 11.25 17.40
CA GLU A 77 -7.08 11.97 17.48
C GLU A 77 -8.24 11.06 17.92
N HIS A 78 -8.15 9.76 17.65
CA HIS A 78 -9.17 8.75 17.89
C HIS A 78 -8.57 7.52 18.58
N PRO A 79 -8.34 7.55 19.91
CA PRO A 79 -7.66 6.47 20.64
C PRO A 79 -8.45 5.16 20.74
N ASP A 80 -9.70 5.17 20.31
CA ASP A 80 -10.61 4.03 20.20
C ASP A 80 -10.95 3.65 18.75
N ALA A 81 -10.13 4.10 17.79
CA ALA A 81 -10.36 3.91 16.38
C ALA A 81 -10.40 2.43 15.95
N VAL A 82 -11.06 2.19 14.81
CA VAL A 82 -10.89 0.99 14.01
C VAL A 82 -9.88 1.31 12.90
N VAL A 83 -8.87 0.46 12.70
CA VAL A 83 -7.91 0.56 11.60
C VAL A 83 -8.08 -0.63 10.68
N VAL A 84 -8.22 -0.41 9.38
CA VAL A 84 -8.44 -1.44 8.37
C VAL A 84 -7.35 -1.38 7.31
N ASP A 85 -6.51 -2.43 7.23
CA ASP A 85 -5.46 -2.62 6.23
C ASP A 85 -6.02 -3.45 5.07
N LEU A 86 -6.30 -2.80 3.93
CA LEU A 86 -6.84 -3.45 2.74
C LEU A 86 -5.70 -3.97 1.84
N GLY A 87 -5.71 -5.26 1.55
CA GLY A 87 -4.60 -5.91 0.87
C GLY A 87 -3.36 -5.95 1.75
N ALA A 88 -3.54 -6.40 2.99
CA ALA A 88 -2.53 -6.32 4.06
C ALA A 88 -1.22 -7.03 3.72
N GLY A 89 -1.24 -8.05 2.86
CA GLY A 89 -0.04 -8.81 2.49
C GLY A 89 0.77 -9.24 3.71
N PHE A 90 2.07 -9.02 3.65
CA PHE A 90 3.00 -9.23 4.77
C PHE A 90 3.38 -7.91 5.46
N ASN A 91 2.52 -6.88 5.36
CA ASN A 91 2.78 -5.58 5.97
C ASN A 91 2.81 -5.67 7.50
N SER A 92 3.90 -5.25 8.10
CA SER A 92 4.10 -5.22 9.55
C SER A 92 3.69 -3.87 10.18
N ALA A 93 2.82 -3.08 9.52
CA ALA A 93 2.42 -1.75 9.99
C ALA A 93 1.87 -1.76 11.42
N VAL A 94 1.03 -2.72 11.77
CA VAL A 94 0.50 -2.88 13.12
C VAL A 94 1.62 -3.02 14.18
N LEU A 95 2.71 -3.74 13.86
CA LEU A 95 3.86 -3.90 14.75
C LEU A 95 4.77 -2.66 14.79
N ARG A 96 4.88 -1.91 13.67
CA ARG A 96 5.66 -0.68 13.61
C ARG A 96 4.97 0.48 14.31
N ILE A 97 3.65 0.52 14.21
CA ILE A 97 2.82 1.58 14.78
C ILE A 97 2.62 1.33 16.27
N ASP A 98 2.46 0.07 16.66
CA ASP A 98 2.21 -0.37 18.04
C ASP A 98 1.03 0.40 18.66
N PRO A 99 -0.21 0.22 18.12
CA PRO A 99 -1.34 1.01 18.52
C PRO A 99 -1.75 0.73 19.96
N PRO A 100 -2.32 1.71 20.68
CA PRO A 100 -2.85 1.49 22.02
C PRO A 100 -3.98 0.45 22.03
N SER A 101 -4.22 -0.18 23.17
CA SER A 101 -5.19 -1.28 23.33
C SER A 101 -6.65 -0.91 23.04
N GLY A 102 -6.98 0.38 22.95
CA GLY A 102 -8.32 0.85 22.53
C GLY A 102 -8.55 0.77 21.03
N VAL A 103 -7.50 0.59 20.23
CA VAL A 103 -7.56 0.53 18.77
C VAL A 103 -7.69 -0.93 18.34
N ASP A 104 -8.73 -1.22 17.55
CA ASP A 104 -8.87 -2.51 16.89
C ASP A 104 -8.30 -2.43 15.47
N TRP A 105 -7.41 -3.36 15.14
CA TRP A 105 -6.76 -3.43 13.83
C TRP A 105 -7.23 -4.66 13.05
N TYR A 106 -7.72 -4.44 11.83
CA TYR A 106 -8.20 -5.48 10.92
C TYR A 106 -7.31 -5.57 9.69
N SER A 107 -6.77 -6.77 9.40
CA SER A 107 -5.98 -7.05 8.21
C SER A 107 -6.82 -7.87 7.22
N VAL A 108 -7.18 -7.26 6.11
CA VAL A 108 -8.03 -7.89 5.06
C VAL A 108 -7.16 -8.26 3.87
N ASP A 109 -7.14 -9.55 3.51
CA ASP A 109 -6.48 -10.05 2.30
C ASP A 109 -7.05 -11.43 1.92
N LEU A 110 -6.63 -11.93 0.75
CA LEU A 110 -7.00 -13.27 0.28
C LEU A 110 -6.65 -14.35 1.32
N PRO A 111 -7.46 -15.41 1.44
CA PRO A 111 -7.28 -16.43 2.48
C PRO A 111 -5.89 -17.03 2.56
N ALA A 112 -5.24 -17.30 1.41
CA ALA A 112 -3.89 -17.86 1.39
C ALA A 112 -2.84 -16.87 1.91
N VAL A 113 -3.00 -15.56 1.63
CA VAL A 113 -2.13 -14.50 2.13
C VAL A 113 -2.29 -14.35 3.64
N ILE A 114 -3.52 -14.31 4.15
CA ILE A 114 -3.80 -14.22 5.60
C ILE A 114 -3.22 -15.42 6.34
N ALA A 115 -3.41 -16.64 5.83
CA ALA A 115 -2.84 -17.83 6.45
C ALA A 115 -1.29 -17.78 6.51
N THR A 116 -0.66 -17.33 5.44
CA THR A 116 0.80 -17.16 5.38
C THR A 116 1.26 -16.04 6.32
N ARG A 117 0.55 -14.90 6.34
CA ARG A 117 0.82 -13.78 7.24
C ARG A 117 0.79 -14.19 8.70
N GLN A 118 -0.25 -14.91 9.14
CA GLN A 118 -0.39 -15.37 10.52
C GLN A 118 0.74 -16.31 10.96
N ALA A 119 1.28 -17.10 10.03
CA ALA A 119 2.40 -17.99 10.31
C ALA A 119 3.76 -17.26 10.39
N LEU A 120 3.90 -16.11 9.70
CA LEU A 120 5.16 -15.35 9.62
C LEU A 120 5.24 -14.19 10.62
N LEU A 121 4.12 -13.55 10.92
CA LEU A 121 4.05 -12.34 11.73
C LEU A 121 3.26 -12.59 13.01
N PRO A 122 3.88 -12.48 14.19
CA PRO A 122 3.18 -12.60 15.47
C PRO A 122 2.41 -11.30 15.78
N THR A 123 1.35 -11.04 15.03
CA THR A 123 0.49 -9.87 15.18
C THR A 123 -0.70 -10.16 16.09
N HIS A 124 -1.24 -9.12 16.71
CA HIS A 124 -2.47 -9.16 17.51
C HIS A 124 -3.64 -8.49 16.78
N ASP A 125 -3.52 -8.33 15.44
CA ASP A 125 -4.60 -7.84 14.61
C ASP A 125 -5.69 -8.89 14.38
N HIS A 126 -6.85 -8.41 13.93
CA HIS A 126 -7.98 -9.28 13.54
C HIS A 126 -7.83 -9.64 12.05
N PRO A 127 -7.48 -10.88 11.72
CA PRO A 127 -7.35 -11.30 10.33
C PRO A 127 -8.72 -11.48 9.69
N VAL A 128 -8.91 -10.93 8.49
CA VAL A 128 -10.12 -11.09 7.68
C VAL A 128 -9.73 -11.76 6.35
N PRO A 129 -9.84 -13.11 6.26
CA PRO A 129 -9.50 -13.86 5.06
C PRO A 129 -10.63 -13.75 4.02
N ALA A 130 -10.61 -12.68 3.22
CA ALA A 130 -11.66 -12.39 2.24
C ALA A 130 -11.12 -11.67 1.01
N SER A 131 -11.80 -11.88 -0.13
CA SER A 131 -11.60 -11.05 -1.32
C SER A 131 -12.29 -9.70 -1.14
N LEU A 132 -11.57 -8.61 -1.39
CA LEU A 132 -12.15 -7.26 -1.40
C LEU A 132 -13.20 -7.05 -2.50
N LEU A 133 -13.19 -7.90 -3.53
CA LEU A 133 -14.14 -7.86 -4.66
C LEU A 133 -15.49 -8.45 -4.28
N GLU A 134 -15.51 -9.31 -3.28
CA GLU A 134 -16.75 -9.94 -2.80
C GLU A 134 -17.42 -9.08 -1.72
N PRO A 135 -18.76 -9.13 -1.61
CA PRO A 135 -19.45 -8.52 -0.47
C PRO A 135 -19.13 -9.31 0.82
N GLY A 136 -19.26 -8.67 1.97
CA GLY A 136 -19.19 -9.34 3.27
C GLY A 136 -17.85 -9.28 3.97
N TRP A 137 -16.78 -8.78 3.37
CA TRP A 137 -15.50 -8.61 4.09
C TRP A 137 -15.58 -7.57 5.22
N THR A 138 -16.55 -6.67 5.15
CA THR A 138 -16.82 -5.67 6.20
C THR A 138 -17.61 -6.23 7.38
N ASP A 139 -18.33 -7.36 7.24
CA ASP A 139 -19.32 -7.83 8.22
C ASP A 139 -18.71 -8.14 9.59
N ALA A 140 -17.42 -8.50 9.63
CA ALA A 140 -16.70 -8.77 10.87
C ALA A 140 -16.08 -7.51 11.52
N ILE A 141 -16.20 -6.33 10.87
CA ILE A 141 -15.52 -5.10 11.28
C ILE A 141 -16.55 -4.15 11.91
N PRO A 142 -16.37 -3.67 13.15
CA PRO A 142 -17.23 -2.69 13.78
C PRO A 142 -17.36 -1.41 12.94
N ALA A 143 -18.57 -0.86 12.84
CA ALA A 143 -18.89 0.30 12.00
C ALA A 143 -19.21 1.58 12.79
N ASP A 144 -19.25 1.49 14.11
CA ASP A 144 -19.77 2.52 15.02
C ASP A 144 -18.70 3.45 15.61
N ARG A 145 -17.44 3.23 15.23
CA ARG A 145 -16.28 4.02 15.71
C ARG A 145 -15.57 4.73 14.54
N PRO A 146 -14.84 5.83 14.82
CA PRO A 146 -13.98 6.45 13.82
C PRO A 146 -13.05 5.44 13.16
N THR A 147 -13.02 5.40 11.83
CA THR A 147 -12.32 4.36 11.08
C THR A 147 -11.23 4.92 10.18
N MET A 148 -10.01 4.40 10.33
CA MET A 148 -8.90 4.61 9.40
C MET A 148 -8.78 3.42 8.46
N VAL A 149 -9.15 3.60 7.19
CA VAL A 149 -8.93 2.60 6.14
C VAL A 149 -7.67 2.97 5.36
N PHE A 150 -6.80 2.02 5.11
CA PHE A 150 -5.65 2.28 4.25
C PHE A 150 -5.32 1.11 3.33
N ALA A 151 -4.63 1.41 2.22
CA ALA A 151 -4.15 0.41 1.28
C ALA A 151 -2.74 0.75 0.79
N ASP A 152 -1.78 -0.15 1.00
CA ASP A 152 -0.39 -0.02 0.56
C ASP A 152 -0.08 -0.96 -0.61
N GLY A 153 -0.12 -0.46 -1.84
CA GLY A 153 0.22 -1.22 -3.02
C GLY A 153 -0.92 -2.04 -3.64
N LEU A 154 -2.16 -1.79 -3.25
CA LEU A 154 -3.34 -2.52 -3.71
C LEU A 154 -3.97 -1.94 -4.99
N VAL A 155 -4.26 -0.63 -4.99
CA VAL A 155 -5.13 0.02 -5.99
C VAL A 155 -4.67 -0.20 -7.43
N ALA A 156 -3.38 -0.31 -7.67
CA ALA A 156 -2.83 -0.53 -9.01
C ALA A 156 -3.26 -1.88 -9.64
N PHE A 157 -3.58 -2.89 -8.84
CA PHE A 157 -3.97 -4.23 -9.29
C PHE A 157 -5.46 -4.38 -9.56
N LEU A 158 -6.27 -3.42 -9.14
CA LEU A 158 -7.73 -3.42 -9.28
C LEU A 158 -8.15 -2.79 -10.61
N ASP A 159 -9.33 -3.17 -11.11
CA ASP A 159 -9.99 -2.43 -12.16
C ASP A 159 -10.69 -1.18 -11.58
N GLU A 160 -11.00 -0.19 -12.42
CA GLU A 160 -11.66 1.04 -11.96
C GLU A 160 -13.01 0.75 -11.28
N SER A 161 -13.77 -0.19 -11.81
CA SER A 161 -15.04 -0.67 -11.23
C SER A 161 -14.86 -1.21 -9.81
N ASP A 162 -13.76 -1.92 -9.57
CA ASP A 162 -13.46 -2.54 -8.28
C ASP A 162 -13.06 -1.47 -7.26
N VAL A 163 -12.24 -0.50 -7.67
CA VAL A 163 -11.91 0.66 -6.83
C VAL A 163 -13.18 1.40 -6.41
N ILE A 164 -14.10 1.67 -7.35
CA ILE A 164 -15.39 2.31 -7.08
C ILE A 164 -16.21 1.46 -6.07
N ALA A 165 -16.28 0.16 -6.29
CA ALA A 165 -17.06 -0.75 -5.44
C ALA A 165 -16.50 -0.80 -4.00
N ILE A 166 -15.17 -0.85 -3.84
CA ILE A 166 -14.51 -0.83 -2.54
C ILE A 166 -14.77 0.50 -1.83
N LEU A 167 -14.58 1.64 -2.50
CA LEU A 167 -14.83 2.96 -1.90
C LEU A 167 -16.28 3.10 -1.43
N ARG A 168 -17.26 2.68 -2.24
CA ARG A 168 -18.68 2.70 -1.86
C ARG A 168 -18.98 1.78 -0.69
N ARG A 169 -18.34 0.63 -0.61
CA ARG A 169 -18.52 -0.31 0.50
C ARG A 169 -17.95 0.27 1.79
N VAL A 170 -16.78 0.90 1.74
CA VAL A 170 -16.18 1.57 2.90
C VAL A 170 -17.12 2.65 3.43
N THR A 171 -17.56 3.59 2.59
CA THR A 171 -18.43 4.70 3.03
C THR A 171 -19.86 4.26 3.38
N GLY A 172 -20.32 3.14 2.84
CA GLY A 172 -21.64 2.59 3.16
C GLY A 172 -21.67 1.73 4.42
N HIS A 173 -20.49 1.27 4.89
CA HIS A 173 -20.39 0.45 6.09
C HIS A 173 -20.00 1.27 7.32
N PHE A 174 -18.94 2.06 7.25
CA PHE A 174 -18.42 2.83 8.38
C PHE A 174 -19.15 4.18 8.51
N ALA A 175 -19.48 4.56 9.74
CA ALA A 175 -20.22 5.79 10.01
C ALA A 175 -19.43 7.07 9.69
N SER A 176 -18.11 7.04 9.89
CA SER A 176 -17.19 8.14 9.59
C SER A 176 -15.74 7.68 9.59
N GLY A 177 -14.90 8.37 8.87
CA GLY A 177 -13.49 8.05 8.89
C GLY A 177 -12.67 8.68 7.79
N VAL A 178 -11.51 8.07 7.57
CA VAL A 178 -10.53 8.46 6.55
C VAL A 178 -10.10 7.24 5.77
N ILE A 179 -10.00 7.36 4.46
CA ILE A 179 -9.33 6.36 3.62
C ILE A 179 -8.08 6.97 3.00
N ALA A 180 -6.94 6.25 3.10
CA ALA A 180 -5.68 6.64 2.49
C ALA A 180 -5.08 5.51 1.67
N PHE A 181 -4.61 5.79 0.47
CA PHE A 181 -3.95 4.81 -0.38
C PHE A 181 -2.89 5.43 -1.27
N ASN A 182 -1.94 4.61 -1.71
CA ASN A 182 -0.96 5.04 -2.68
C ASN A 182 -1.51 5.01 -4.11
N ASP A 183 -1.16 6.02 -4.90
CA ASP A 183 -1.45 6.12 -6.33
C ASP A 183 -0.15 6.38 -7.10
N TYR A 184 0.01 5.68 -8.22
CA TYR A 184 1.18 5.84 -9.10
C TYR A 184 0.98 6.90 -10.19
N GLY A 185 -0.12 7.64 -10.12
CA GLY A 185 -0.51 8.64 -11.09
C GLY A 185 -0.86 8.06 -12.47
N PRO A 186 -1.16 8.92 -13.43
CA PRO A 186 -1.59 8.46 -14.74
C PRO A 186 -0.46 7.74 -15.48
N VAL A 187 -0.61 6.43 -15.65
CA VAL A 187 0.27 5.62 -16.50
C VAL A 187 -0.35 5.54 -17.89
N SER A 188 0.35 6.10 -18.91
CA SER A 188 -0.16 6.04 -20.28
C SER A 188 -0.26 4.59 -20.76
N ARG A 189 -1.27 4.29 -21.62
CA ARG A 189 -1.42 2.96 -22.24
C ARG A 189 -0.14 2.54 -22.99
N LEU A 190 0.55 3.50 -23.58
CA LEU A 190 1.81 3.28 -24.30
C LEU A 190 2.93 2.86 -23.32
N ASN A 191 3.06 3.52 -22.18
CA ASN A 191 4.06 3.16 -21.18
C ASN A 191 3.78 1.77 -20.56
N ARG A 192 2.52 1.39 -20.39
CA ARG A 192 2.14 0.03 -19.99
C ARG A 192 2.53 -1.00 -21.06
N LEU A 193 2.27 -0.71 -22.33
CA LEU A 193 2.63 -1.60 -23.44
C LEU A 193 4.15 -1.73 -23.58
N VAL A 194 4.89 -0.61 -23.51
CA VAL A 194 6.36 -0.61 -23.57
C VAL A 194 6.96 -1.31 -22.35
N GLY A 195 6.37 -1.12 -21.15
CA GLY A 195 6.75 -1.87 -19.95
C GLY A 195 6.59 -3.37 -20.15
N ARG A 196 5.43 -3.84 -20.66
CA ARG A 196 5.18 -5.25 -20.99
C ARG A 196 6.19 -5.83 -21.98
N VAL A 197 6.53 -5.09 -23.03
CA VAL A 197 7.52 -5.55 -24.02
C VAL A 197 8.95 -5.55 -23.49
N ALA A 198 9.30 -4.57 -22.64
CA ALA A 198 10.62 -4.47 -22.03
C ALA A 198 10.84 -5.55 -20.94
N THR A 199 9.78 -5.91 -20.21
CA THR A 199 9.82 -6.91 -19.11
C THR A 199 9.57 -8.34 -19.60
N ALA A 200 8.97 -8.55 -20.77
CA ALA A 200 8.80 -9.87 -21.38
C ALA A 200 10.13 -10.65 -21.58
N ARG A 201 11.26 -9.97 -21.45
CA ARG A 201 12.60 -10.57 -21.49
C ARG A 201 13.24 -10.86 -20.13
N LYS A 202 12.68 -10.38 -19.01
CA LYS A 202 13.19 -10.63 -17.66
C LYS A 202 12.05 -10.53 -16.65
N THR A 203 11.65 -11.68 -16.11
CA THR A 203 10.89 -11.87 -14.86
C THR A 203 9.45 -11.35 -14.82
N ASN A 204 8.60 -12.06 -14.06
CA ASN A 204 7.26 -11.65 -13.63
C ASN A 204 7.29 -10.25 -12.96
N SER A 205 7.22 -9.18 -13.76
CA SER A 205 7.18 -7.84 -13.21
C SER A 205 5.77 -7.55 -12.68
N PRO A 206 5.62 -7.08 -11.44
CA PRO A 206 4.31 -6.68 -10.89
C PRO A 206 3.59 -5.64 -11.77
N HIS A 207 4.34 -4.82 -12.52
CA HIS A 207 3.77 -3.84 -13.46
C HIS A 207 2.94 -4.44 -14.59
N ASP A 208 3.18 -5.72 -14.93
CA ASP A 208 2.39 -6.40 -15.97
C ASP A 208 0.98 -6.74 -15.49
N GLN A 209 0.74 -6.70 -14.19
CA GLN A 209 -0.52 -6.98 -13.52
C GLN A 209 -1.28 -5.71 -13.13
N TRP A 210 -0.74 -4.50 -13.43
CA TRP A 210 -1.42 -3.26 -13.13
C TRP A 210 -2.58 -3.02 -14.09
N ASN A 211 -3.79 -3.05 -13.55
CA ASN A 211 -5.03 -2.82 -14.27
C ASN A 211 -5.46 -1.36 -14.18
N PHE A 212 -5.32 -0.75 -13.01
CA PHE A 212 -5.69 0.65 -12.80
C PHE A 212 -4.66 1.61 -13.41
N ALA A 213 -5.18 2.60 -14.16
CA ALA A 213 -4.33 3.56 -14.85
C ALA A 213 -3.79 4.70 -13.95
N GLY A 214 -4.18 4.71 -12.67
CA GLY A 214 -3.93 5.82 -11.76
C GLY A 214 -4.87 7.01 -11.98
N PHE A 215 -4.89 7.92 -11.01
CA PHE A 215 -5.77 9.10 -11.07
C PHE A 215 -5.10 10.25 -11.81
N LYS A 216 -5.78 10.82 -12.83
CA LYS A 216 -5.37 12.09 -13.43
C LYS A 216 -5.66 13.26 -12.50
N ASP A 217 -6.81 13.18 -11.83
CA ASP A 217 -7.28 14.16 -10.86
C ASP A 217 -7.53 13.43 -9.53
N ALA A 218 -6.93 13.91 -8.45
CA ALA A 218 -7.13 13.36 -7.11
C ALA A 218 -8.57 13.52 -6.60
N ARG A 219 -9.37 14.44 -7.18
CA ARG A 219 -10.79 14.60 -6.83
C ARG A 219 -11.73 13.65 -7.56
N ARG A 220 -11.23 12.84 -8.51
CA ARG A 220 -12.09 11.90 -9.25
C ARG A 220 -12.93 10.97 -8.37
N PRO A 221 -12.44 10.41 -7.25
CA PRO A 221 -13.25 9.61 -6.33
C PRO A 221 -14.47 10.33 -5.77
N GLU A 222 -14.42 11.65 -5.58
CA GLU A 222 -15.58 12.46 -5.14
C GLU A 222 -16.73 12.39 -6.17
N SER A 223 -16.43 12.25 -7.47
CA SER A 223 -17.45 12.09 -8.52
C SER A 223 -18.08 10.70 -8.56
N TRP A 224 -17.43 9.71 -7.99
CA TRP A 224 -17.93 8.33 -7.89
C TRP A 224 -18.75 8.09 -6.65
N ASN A 225 -18.40 8.83 -5.59
CA ASN A 225 -19.02 8.73 -4.30
C ASN A 225 -19.02 10.12 -3.61
N PRO A 226 -20.20 10.77 -3.47
CA PRO A 226 -20.33 12.11 -2.90
C PRO A 226 -20.01 12.17 -1.39
N ASP A 227 -19.96 11.02 -0.71
CA ASP A 227 -19.57 10.95 0.71
C ASP A 227 -18.07 11.16 0.90
N LEU A 228 -17.27 11.03 -0.17
CA LEU A 228 -15.84 11.26 -0.13
C LEU A 228 -15.50 12.73 -0.34
N ALA A 229 -14.58 13.23 0.48
CA ALA A 229 -13.96 14.55 0.28
C ALA A 229 -12.43 14.44 0.38
N LEU A 230 -11.71 14.87 -0.66
CA LEU A 230 -10.25 14.89 -0.69
C LEU A 230 -9.70 15.77 0.43
N LEU A 231 -8.92 15.18 1.34
CA LEU A 231 -8.19 15.89 2.39
C LEU A 231 -6.78 16.24 1.94
N GLU A 232 -6.09 15.30 1.30
CA GLU A 232 -4.68 15.47 0.96
C GLU A 232 -4.29 14.72 -0.33
N GLU A 233 -3.42 15.37 -1.12
CA GLU A 233 -2.63 14.76 -2.19
C GLU A 233 -1.16 15.00 -1.85
N ALA A 234 -0.45 13.98 -1.35
CA ALA A 234 0.94 14.10 -0.92
C ALA A 234 1.89 13.33 -1.83
N SER A 235 2.78 14.05 -2.49
CA SER A 235 3.79 13.44 -3.38
C SER A 235 4.92 12.78 -2.59
N VAL A 236 5.21 11.51 -2.88
CA VAL A 236 6.39 10.79 -2.39
C VAL A 236 7.68 11.49 -2.83
N MET A 237 7.67 12.04 -4.06
CA MET A 237 8.83 12.70 -4.66
C MET A 237 9.19 14.04 -4.00
N GLN A 238 8.26 14.66 -3.27
CA GLN A 238 8.45 15.97 -2.61
C GLN A 238 8.78 15.86 -1.12
N ARG A 239 8.84 14.63 -0.59
CA ARG A 239 9.23 14.41 0.80
C ARG A 239 10.73 14.67 1.01
N PRO A 240 11.15 15.13 2.20
CA PRO A 240 12.56 15.32 2.53
C PRO A 240 13.41 14.07 2.30
N GLU A 241 12.85 12.89 2.60
CA GLU A 241 13.50 11.59 2.43
C GLU A 241 13.85 11.27 0.97
N ALA A 242 13.24 11.95 -0.03
CA ALA A 242 13.62 11.81 -1.44
C ALA A 242 15.08 12.24 -1.70
N ALA A 243 15.72 12.94 -0.77
CA ALA A 243 17.15 13.22 -0.79
C ALA A 243 18.02 11.94 -0.67
N LEU A 244 17.48 10.87 -0.06
CA LEU A 244 18.12 9.56 0.08
C LEU A 244 17.97 8.68 -1.17
N PHE A 245 17.19 9.10 -2.15
CA PHE A 245 16.95 8.33 -3.37
C PHE A 245 18.21 8.23 -4.24
N PRO A 246 18.37 7.16 -5.05
CA PRO A 246 19.48 7.04 -5.98
C PRO A 246 19.43 8.13 -7.08
N GLY A 247 20.57 8.47 -7.63
CA GLY A 247 20.86 9.62 -8.49
C GLY A 247 19.72 10.15 -9.38
N GLY A 248 19.25 9.37 -10.34
CA GLY A 248 18.18 9.79 -11.25
C GLY A 248 16.84 10.04 -10.55
N LEU A 249 16.47 9.20 -9.56
CA LEU A 249 15.24 9.36 -8.81
C LEU A 249 15.30 10.59 -7.88
N ARG A 250 16.47 10.84 -7.28
CA ARG A 250 16.73 12.06 -6.48
C ARG A 250 16.62 13.33 -7.33
N LEU A 251 17.13 13.29 -8.57
CA LEU A 251 16.96 14.41 -9.49
C LEU A 251 15.48 14.63 -9.83
N ALA A 252 14.74 13.56 -10.10
CA ALA A 252 13.29 13.64 -10.32
C ALA A 252 12.57 14.23 -9.09
N GLY A 253 12.97 13.87 -7.87
CA GLY A 253 12.47 14.48 -6.64
C GLY A 253 12.67 16.00 -6.61
N ARG A 254 13.86 16.49 -6.94
CA ARG A 254 14.11 17.94 -7.03
C ARG A 254 13.27 18.63 -8.11
N LEU A 255 13.08 17.99 -9.26
CA LEU A 255 12.27 18.52 -10.36
C LEU A 255 10.78 18.49 -10.05
N SER A 256 10.30 17.59 -9.19
CA SER A 256 8.89 17.44 -8.83
C SER A 256 8.28 18.72 -8.24
N HIS A 257 9.09 19.54 -7.58
CA HIS A 257 8.66 20.84 -7.05
C HIS A 257 8.31 21.87 -8.14
N ARG A 258 8.81 21.67 -9.37
CA ARG A 258 8.57 22.56 -10.52
C ARG A 258 7.72 21.91 -11.61
N VAL A 259 7.66 20.58 -11.63
CA VAL A 259 6.99 19.79 -12.68
C VAL A 259 5.90 18.91 -12.04
N PRO A 260 4.63 19.36 -12.01
CA PRO A 260 3.54 18.63 -11.37
C PRO A 260 3.36 17.19 -11.89
N ALA A 261 3.68 16.95 -13.16
CA ALA A 261 3.60 15.61 -13.74
C ALA A 261 4.57 14.61 -13.09
N ILE A 262 5.69 15.08 -12.55
CA ILE A 262 6.64 14.24 -11.79
C ILE A 262 6.13 14.01 -10.37
N ALA A 263 5.60 15.05 -9.73
CA ALA A 263 5.04 14.95 -8.38
C ALA A 263 3.90 13.91 -8.31
N ARG A 264 3.08 13.81 -9.37
CA ARG A 264 1.93 12.89 -9.43
C ARG A 264 2.29 11.43 -9.72
N LYS A 265 3.54 11.08 -9.99
CA LYS A 265 3.93 9.70 -10.34
C LYS A 265 3.96 8.73 -9.16
N ALA A 266 4.08 9.24 -7.96
CA ALA A 266 3.98 8.44 -6.73
C ALA A 266 3.47 9.37 -5.62
N ARG A 267 2.27 9.11 -5.12
CA ARG A 267 1.61 9.95 -4.12
C ARG A 267 0.73 9.11 -3.19
N ILE A 268 0.43 9.66 -2.05
CA ILE A 268 -0.64 9.20 -1.17
C ILE A 268 -1.84 10.14 -1.37
N LEU A 269 -3.00 9.55 -1.57
CA LEU A 269 -4.29 10.23 -1.62
C LEU A 269 -5.05 9.89 -0.35
N GLN A 270 -5.62 10.90 0.29
CA GLN A 270 -6.38 10.75 1.53
C GLN A 270 -7.73 11.46 1.41
N TYR A 271 -8.80 10.77 1.77
CA TYR A 271 -10.16 11.28 1.75
C TYR A 271 -10.82 11.05 3.09
N ARG A 272 -11.70 11.97 3.51
CA ARG A 272 -12.67 11.73 4.59
C ARG A 272 -13.98 11.24 4.02
N PHE A 273 -14.71 10.54 4.85
CA PHE A 273 -16.10 10.14 4.59
C PHE A 273 -16.93 10.18 5.86
#